data_551823f44a94d805dfa0adfb97dcc84b
#
_entry.id   551823f44a94d805dfa0adfb97dcc84b
#
_cell.length_a   1.000
_cell.length_b   1.000
_cell.length_c   1.000
_cell.angle_alpha   90.00
_cell.angle_beta   90.00
_cell.angle_gamma   90.00
#
_symmetry.space_group_name_H-M   'P 1'
#
loop_
_entity.id
_entity.type
_entity.pdbx_description
1 polymer ?
#
loop_
_entity_poly.entity_id
_entity_poly.type
_entity_poly.pdbx_seq_one_letter_code
_entity_poly.pdbx_strand_id
1 'polypeptide(L)'
;RDVLRHHDGTIVMAQDITDRKRAEEQIATYVKQLEGSMRGTLQAVSNMVEMRDPYTAGHERRVGLIASAIAKEMGWDEPRCENLELMGLVHDIGKIAVPSEILTKPTRLSKVEMELMKGHAQAGYDILKDVPFPAPVAEIIRQHHERMDGSGYPQGLMGDQILPEARILAVADVLESMSSHRPYRPAVGMEAALAEVENNKGRLYDAEVVNAAVKLITERGYVLPS
;
A
#
# COMPACT_ATOMS: atom_id res chain seq x y z
N ARG A 1 -33.90 30.14 14.15
CA ARG A 1 -35.16 30.64 14.82
C ARG A 1 -35.89 29.42 15.31
N ASP A 2 -35.99 29.26 16.63
CA ASP A 2 -36.79 28.20 17.27
C ASP A 2 -38.26 28.57 17.14
N VAL A 3 -39.05 27.68 16.54
CA VAL A 3 -40.49 27.85 16.42
C VAL A 3 -41.17 26.94 17.43
N LEU A 4 -41.78 27.57 18.47
CA LEU A 4 -42.60 26.87 19.44
C LEU A 4 -44.05 26.83 18.91
N ARG A 5 -44.62 25.63 18.75
CA ARG A 5 -46.06 25.44 18.50
C ARG A 5 -46.66 24.61 19.63
N HIS A 6 -47.77 25.07 20.17
CA HIS A 6 -48.55 24.40 21.21
C HIS A 6 -49.78 23.75 20.55
N HIS A 7 -49.95 22.48 20.70
CA HIS A 7 -51.15 21.74 20.32
C HIS A 7 -51.40 20.62 21.34
N ASP A 8 -52.58 20.63 21.94
CA ASP A 8 -53.04 19.61 22.89
C ASP A 8 -52.09 19.28 24.04
N GLY A 9 -51.44 20.29 24.65
CA GLY A 9 -50.53 20.07 25.79
C GLY A 9 -49.14 19.55 25.43
N THR A 10 -48.85 19.34 24.14
CA THR A 10 -47.53 18.91 23.68
C THR A 10 -46.72 20.12 23.18
N ILE A 11 -45.54 20.34 23.75
CA ILE A 11 -44.60 21.37 23.28
C ILE A 11 -43.70 20.72 22.23
N VAL A 12 -43.81 21.21 21.00
CA VAL A 12 -42.91 20.82 19.89
C VAL A 12 -41.88 21.91 19.69
N MET A 13 -40.60 21.59 19.93
CA MET A 13 -39.47 22.46 19.61
C MET A 13 -38.95 22.07 18.24
N ALA A 14 -38.92 23.03 17.30
CA ALA A 14 -38.28 22.84 15.99
C ALA A 14 -37.11 23.81 15.89
N GLN A 15 -35.91 23.26 15.68
CA GLN A 15 -34.68 24.01 15.45
C GLN A 15 -34.41 24.07 13.94
N ASP A 16 -34.15 25.27 13.41
CA ASP A 16 -33.63 25.39 12.04
C ASP A 16 -32.17 25.01 11.99
N ILE A 17 -31.88 23.89 11.33
CA ILE A 17 -30.53 23.32 11.18
C ILE A 17 -29.96 23.56 9.77
N THR A 18 -30.58 24.43 8.95
CA THR A 18 -30.21 24.63 7.54
C THR A 18 -28.74 25.06 7.39
N ASP A 19 -28.33 26.07 8.16
CA ASP A 19 -26.96 26.60 8.10
C ASP A 19 -25.94 25.57 8.60
N ARG A 20 -26.30 24.80 9.62
CA ARG A 20 -25.45 23.69 10.12
C ARG A 20 -25.27 22.63 9.05
N LYS A 21 -26.35 22.19 8.39
CA LYS A 21 -26.26 21.19 7.31
C LYS A 21 -25.42 21.69 6.14
N ARG A 22 -25.58 22.93 5.73
CA ARG A 22 -24.75 23.54 4.67
C ARG A 22 -23.27 23.56 5.04
N ALA A 23 -22.93 23.89 6.28
CA ALA A 23 -21.56 23.87 6.78
C ALA A 23 -21.00 22.44 6.79
N GLU A 24 -21.77 21.45 7.25
CA GLU A 24 -21.41 20.04 7.25
C GLU A 24 -21.14 19.54 5.81
N GLU A 25 -21.99 19.88 4.83
CA GLU A 25 -21.81 19.52 3.42
C GLU A 25 -20.57 20.19 2.81
N GLN A 26 -20.31 21.46 3.15
CA GLN A 26 -19.10 22.16 2.69
C GLN A 26 -17.83 21.51 3.26
N ILE A 27 -17.81 21.20 4.55
CA ILE A 27 -16.69 20.50 5.20
C ILE A 27 -16.44 19.15 4.52
N ALA A 28 -17.47 18.35 4.31
CA ALA A 28 -17.35 17.05 3.63
C ALA A 28 -16.77 17.21 2.22
N THR A 29 -17.18 18.25 1.49
CA THR A 29 -16.66 18.56 0.16
C THR A 29 -15.17 18.94 0.20
N TYR A 30 -14.76 19.79 1.14
CA TYR A 30 -13.36 20.18 1.30
C TYR A 30 -12.47 19.01 1.73
N VAL A 31 -12.94 18.16 2.64
CA VAL A 31 -12.22 16.96 3.06
C VAL A 31 -11.96 16.07 1.85
N LYS A 32 -12.98 15.78 1.05
CA LYS A 32 -12.85 14.97 -0.17
C LYS A 32 -11.87 15.57 -1.19
N GLN A 33 -11.91 16.89 -1.36
CA GLN A 33 -10.96 17.58 -2.25
C GLN A 33 -9.54 17.50 -1.74
N LEU A 34 -9.32 17.63 -0.43
CA LEU A 34 -8.01 17.54 0.20
C LEU A 34 -7.44 16.11 0.08
N GLU A 35 -8.25 15.10 0.35
CA GLU A 35 -7.86 13.69 0.17
C GLU A 35 -7.48 13.38 -1.28
N GLY A 36 -8.28 13.84 -2.24
CA GLY A 36 -7.97 13.70 -3.67
C GLY A 36 -6.68 14.40 -4.07
N SER A 37 -6.44 15.61 -3.55
CA SER A 37 -5.24 16.40 -3.80
C SER A 37 -4.00 15.71 -3.21
N MET A 38 -4.11 15.18 -1.99
CA MET A 38 -3.04 14.42 -1.34
C MET A 38 -2.69 13.15 -2.14
N ARG A 39 -3.70 12.36 -2.52
CA ARG A 39 -3.51 11.16 -3.36
C ARG A 39 -2.83 11.51 -4.69
N GLY A 40 -3.28 12.58 -5.35
CA GLY A 40 -2.66 13.07 -6.59
C GLY A 40 -1.20 13.49 -6.43
N THR A 41 -0.87 14.14 -5.31
CA THR A 41 0.52 14.52 -4.99
C THR A 41 1.40 13.28 -4.78
N LEU A 42 0.92 12.30 -4.01
CA LEU A 42 1.67 11.06 -3.79
C LEU A 42 1.85 10.26 -5.09
N GLN A 43 0.84 10.22 -5.96
CA GLN A 43 0.97 9.61 -7.29
C GLN A 43 2.02 10.35 -8.14
N ALA A 44 2.06 11.68 -8.10
CA ALA A 44 3.08 12.43 -8.84
C ALA A 44 4.49 12.15 -8.32
N VAL A 45 4.66 12.02 -7.01
CA VAL A 45 5.94 11.65 -6.39
C VAL A 45 6.33 10.22 -6.78
N SER A 46 5.41 9.25 -6.71
CA SER A 46 5.63 7.87 -7.18
C SER A 46 6.10 7.86 -8.64
N ASN A 47 5.39 8.57 -9.53
CA ASN A 47 5.78 8.67 -10.93
C ASN A 47 7.19 9.26 -11.12
N MET A 48 7.62 10.20 -10.28
CA MET A 48 9.00 10.75 -10.33
C MET A 48 10.04 9.68 -9.97
N VAL A 49 9.74 8.79 -9.04
CA VAL A 49 10.62 7.66 -8.68
C VAL A 49 10.66 6.64 -9.81
N GLU A 50 9.49 6.28 -10.37
CA GLU A 50 9.37 5.38 -11.52
C GLU A 50 10.13 5.89 -12.77
N MET A 51 10.18 7.20 -12.99
CA MET A 51 10.99 7.78 -14.09
C MET A 51 12.49 7.48 -13.97
N ARG A 52 12.98 7.19 -12.76
CA ARG A 52 14.37 6.79 -12.52
C ARG A 52 14.59 5.28 -12.65
N ASP A 53 13.53 4.51 -12.45
CA ASP A 53 13.49 3.06 -12.61
C ASP A 53 12.46 2.70 -13.70
N PRO A 54 12.85 2.77 -14.98
CA PRO A 54 11.92 2.61 -16.12
C PRO A 54 11.27 1.22 -16.19
N TYR A 55 11.66 0.33 -15.28
CA TYR A 55 11.15 -1.04 -15.20
C TYR A 55 9.99 -1.21 -14.22
N THR A 56 9.64 -0.16 -13.50
CA THR A 56 8.58 -0.18 -12.49
C THR A 56 7.34 0.65 -12.88
N ALA A 57 7.21 1.06 -14.15
CA ALA A 57 6.06 1.86 -14.58
C ALA A 57 4.72 1.22 -14.17
N GLY A 58 3.99 1.91 -13.28
CA GLY A 58 2.72 1.46 -12.72
C GLY A 58 2.81 0.31 -11.70
N HIS A 59 4.01 -0.15 -11.34
CA HIS A 59 4.23 -1.19 -10.35
C HIS A 59 3.65 -0.80 -8.98
N GLU A 60 4.01 0.37 -8.48
CA GLU A 60 3.59 0.86 -7.18
C GLU A 60 2.06 0.90 -7.06
N ARG A 61 1.39 1.39 -8.11
CA ARG A 61 -0.07 1.41 -8.16
C ARG A 61 -0.65 0.00 -8.16
N ARG A 62 -0.09 -0.93 -8.96
CA ARG A 62 -0.57 -2.31 -9.04
C ARG A 62 -0.37 -3.05 -7.72
N VAL A 63 0.77 -2.87 -7.05
CA VAL A 63 1.03 -3.42 -5.70
C VAL A 63 -0.03 -2.93 -4.72
N GLY A 64 -0.35 -1.63 -4.70
CA GLY A 64 -1.39 -1.08 -3.84
C GLY A 64 -2.76 -1.71 -4.07
N LEU A 65 -3.16 -1.87 -5.33
CA LEU A 65 -4.44 -2.51 -5.70
C LEU A 65 -4.49 -3.98 -5.29
N ILE A 66 -3.40 -4.72 -5.47
CA ILE A 66 -3.31 -6.12 -5.05
C ILE A 66 -3.37 -6.23 -3.54
N ALA A 67 -2.62 -5.39 -2.80
CA ALA A 67 -2.61 -5.36 -1.35
C ALA A 67 -4.01 -5.07 -0.77
N SER A 68 -4.69 -4.07 -1.33
CA SER A 68 -6.09 -3.74 -0.97
C SER A 68 -7.04 -4.92 -1.22
N ALA A 69 -6.91 -5.59 -2.37
CA ALA A 69 -7.74 -6.74 -2.70
C ALA A 69 -7.51 -7.94 -1.75
N ILE A 70 -6.26 -8.21 -1.38
CA ILE A 70 -5.91 -9.24 -0.39
C ILE A 70 -6.53 -8.88 0.98
N ALA A 71 -6.39 -7.63 1.43
CA ALA A 71 -6.95 -7.18 2.70
C ALA A 71 -8.49 -7.30 2.73
N LYS A 72 -9.18 -6.98 1.63
CA LYS A 72 -10.62 -7.18 1.48
C LYS A 72 -11.01 -8.66 1.60
N GLU A 73 -10.26 -9.58 0.97
CA GLU A 73 -10.49 -11.03 1.10
C GLU A 73 -10.24 -11.51 2.53
N MET A 74 -9.34 -10.85 3.29
CA MET A 74 -9.13 -11.08 4.73
C MET A 74 -10.21 -10.47 5.63
N GLY A 75 -11.18 -9.72 5.07
CA GLY A 75 -12.27 -9.10 5.81
C GLY A 75 -11.92 -7.77 6.49
N TRP A 76 -10.88 -7.07 6.02
CA TRP A 76 -10.55 -5.73 6.53
C TRP A 76 -11.57 -4.69 6.09
N ASP A 77 -11.74 -3.64 6.90
CA ASP A 77 -12.64 -2.53 6.57
C ASP A 77 -12.11 -1.68 5.39
N GLU A 78 -13.04 -0.99 4.73
CA GLU A 78 -12.71 -0.20 3.53
C GLU A 78 -11.65 0.87 3.79
N PRO A 79 -11.67 1.66 4.90
CA PRO A 79 -10.63 2.65 5.16
C PRO A 79 -9.22 2.06 5.28
N ARG A 80 -9.06 0.88 5.89
CA ARG A 80 -7.76 0.20 5.95
C ARG A 80 -7.31 -0.31 4.59
N CYS A 81 -8.25 -0.81 3.77
CA CYS A 81 -7.97 -1.24 2.41
C CYS A 81 -7.52 -0.08 1.52
N GLU A 82 -8.18 1.08 1.60
CA GLU A 82 -7.78 2.30 0.89
C GLU A 82 -6.40 2.81 1.32
N ASN A 83 -6.07 2.72 2.61
CA ASN A 83 -4.74 3.06 3.11
C ASN A 83 -3.67 2.14 2.52
N LEU A 84 -3.94 0.84 2.32
CA LEU A 84 -3.00 -0.07 1.67
C LEU A 84 -2.74 0.29 0.20
N GLU A 85 -3.74 0.79 -0.53
CA GLU A 85 -3.50 1.33 -1.87
C GLU A 85 -2.51 2.49 -1.86
N LEU A 86 -2.67 3.39 -0.88
CA LEU A 86 -1.76 4.52 -0.71
C LEU A 86 -0.34 4.07 -0.34
N MET A 87 -0.22 3.09 0.56
CA MET A 87 1.05 2.51 0.97
C MET A 87 1.77 1.85 -0.22
N GLY A 88 1.01 1.14 -1.07
CA GLY A 88 1.54 0.58 -2.31
C GLY A 88 2.11 1.64 -3.26
N LEU A 89 1.47 2.81 -3.37
CA LEU A 89 1.96 3.91 -4.19
C LEU A 89 3.33 4.46 -3.74
N VAL A 90 3.65 4.36 -2.46
CA VAL A 90 4.84 5.00 -1.88
C VAL A 90 5.85 4.01 -1.30
N HIS A 91 5.60 2.68 -1.39
CA HIS A 91 6.44 1.70 -0.72
C HIS A 91 7.90 1.75 -1.17
N ASP A 92 8.12 2.08 -2.43
CA ASP A 92 9.43 2.16 -3.08
C ASP A 92 9.98 3.60 -3.21
N ILE A 93 9.36 4.60 -2.55
CA ILE A 93 9.78 6.01 -2.64
C ILE A 93 11.27 6.21 -2.32
N GLY A 94 11.82 5.38 -1.44
CA GLY A 94 13.23 5.44 -1.06
C GLY A 94 14.20 5.05 -2.17
N LYS A 95 13.76 4.47 -3.28
CA LYS A 95 14.59 4.24 -4.47
C LYS A 95 15.19 5.53 -5.03
N ILE A 96 14.63 6.70 -4.68
CA ILE A 96 15.23 8.00 -5.02
C ILE A 96 16.67 8.14 -4.50
N ALA A 97 17.02 7.46 -3.41
CA ALA A 97 18.36 7.48 -2.82
C ALA A 97 19.33 6.47 -3.46
N VAL A 98 18.83 5.55 -4.30
CA VAL A 98 19.65 4.54 -4.95
C VAL A 98 20.28 5.13 -6.22
N PRO A 99 21.58 4.92 -6.49
CA PRO A 99 22.23 5.34 -7.74
C PRO A 99 21.54 4.76 -8.97
N SER A 100 21.35 5.58 -10.00
CA SER A 100 20.66 5.17 -11.23
C SER A 100 21.34 3.98 -11.91
N GLU A 101 22.67 3.91 -11.85
CA GLU A 101 23.49 2.83 -12.41
C GLU A 101 23.18 1.48 -11.78
N ILE A 102 22.70 1.47 -10.53
CA ILE A 102 22.26 0.26 -9.83
C ILE A 102 20.83 -0.08 -10.23
N LEU A 103 19.93 0.93 -10.24
CA LEU A 103 18.52 0.75 -10.61
C LEU A 103 18.35 0.21 -12.04
N THR A 104 19.14 0.73 -12.98
CA THR A 104 19.03 0.38 -14.40
C THR A 104 20.02 -0.68 -14.87
N LYS A 105 20.75 -1.32 -13.94
CA LYS A 105 21.76 -2.32 -14.28
C LYS A 105 21.16 -3.53 -14.99
N PRO A 106 21.66 -3.89 -16.22
CA PRO A 106 21.09 -4.98 -17.00
C PRO A 106 21.54 -6.39 -16.53
N THR A 107 22.33 -6.48 -15.49
CA THR A 107 22.85 -7.73 -14.94
C THR A 107 22.48 -7.90 -13.47
N ARG A 108 22.74 -9.05 -12.91
CA ARG A 108 22.56 -9.26 -11.47
C ARG A 108 23.44 -8.28 -10.68
N LEU A 109 22.86 -7.75 -9.60
CA LEU A 109 23.59 -6.90 -8.66
C LEU A 109 24.65 -7.71 -7.91
N SER A 110 25.83 -7.14 -7.72
CA SER A 110 26.82 -7.66 -6.77
C SER A 110 26.30 -7.55 -5.33
N LYS A 111 27.00 -8.18 -4.39
CA LYS A 111 26.61 -8.10 -2.96
C LYS A 111 26.56 -6.66 -2.45
N VAL A 112 27.56 -5.84 -2.82
CA VAL A 112 27.64 -4.43 -2.40
C VAL A 112 26.50 -3.62 -3.01
N GLU A 113 26.21 -3.80 -4.29
CA GLU A 113 25.11 -3.11 -4.97
C GLU A 113 23.74 -3.54 -4.40
N MET A 114 23.60 -4.82 -4.02
CA MET A 114 22.38 -5.29 -3.36
C MET A 114 22.20 -4.65 -1.98
N GLU A 115 23.26 -4.47 -1.19
CA GLU A 115 23.15 -3.75 0.08
C GLU A 115 22.77 -2.28 -0.11
N LEU A 116 23.27 -1.62 -1.16
CA LEU A 116 22.84 -0.26 -1.52
C LEU A 116 21.35 -0.24 -1.94
N MET A 117 20.92 -1.24 -2.72
CA MET A 117 19.51 -1.40 -3.12
C MET A 117 18.62 -1.58 -1.90
N LYS A 118 18.98 -2.45 -0.94
CA LYS A 118 18.20 -2.66 0.29
C LYS A 118 18.03 -1.40 1.13
N GLY A 119 18.92 -0.44 0.99
CA GLY A 119 18.84 0.86 1.67
C GLY A 119 17.59 1.68 1.35
N HIS A 120 16.87 1.36 0.25
CA HIS A 120 15.67 2.11 -0.12
C HIS A 120 14.56 2.01 0.94
N ALA A 121 14.41 0.88 1.62
CA ALA A 121 13.38 0.72 2.65
C ALA A 121 13.60 1.70 3.82
N GLN A 122 14.85 1.85 4.28
CA GLN A 122 15.20 2.84 5.31
C GLN A 122 15.09 4.27 4.77
N ALA A 123 15.54 4.53 3.55
CA ALA A 123 15.43 5.86 2.93
C ALA A 123 13.96 6.28 2.77
N GLY A 124 13.08 5.36 2.41
CA GLY A 124 11.65 5.61 2.34
C GLY A 124 11.06 6.02 3.70
N TYR A 125 11.44 5.32 4.77
CA TYR A 125 11.09 5.71 6.13
C TYR A 125 11.56 7.12 6.46
N ASP A 126 12.82 7.45 6.18
CA ASP A 126 13.39 8.76 6.51
C ASP A 126 12.71 9.91 5.74
N ILE A 127 12.21 9.64 4.53
CA ILE A 127 11.43 10.59 3.73
C ILE A 127 10.03 10.82 4.33
N LEU A 128 9.37 9.78 4.82
CA LEU A 128 7.95 9.85 5.19
C LEU A 128 7.67 9.94 6.69
N LYS A 129 8.65 9.73 7.57
CA LYS A 129 8.45 9.65 9.04
C LYS A 129 7.83 10.89 9.67
N ASP A 130 8.06 12.06 9.08
CA ASP A 130 7.55 13.35 9.57
C ASP A 130 6.26 13.79 8.86
N VAL A 131 5.73 12.99 7.93
CA VAL A 131 4.46 13.26 7.25
C VAL A 131 3.31 12.74 8.11
N PRO A 132 2.32 13.57 8.47
CA PRO A 132 1.23 13.19 9.36
C PRO A 132 0.17 12.34 8.65
N PHE A 133 0.49 11.08 8.37
CA PHE A 133 -0.48 10.12 7.87
C PHE A 133 -1.41 9.61 8.98
N PRO A 134 -2.66 9.21 8.65
CA PRO A 134 -3.58 8.62 9.63
C PRO A 134 -3.15 7.21 10.09
N ALA A 135 -2.22 6.58 9.39
CA ALA A 135 -1.63 5.28 9.67
C ALA A 135 -0.10 5.38 9.71
N PRO A 136 0.63 4.44 10.32
CA PRO A 136 2.09 4.48 10.41
C PRO A 136 2.77 4.11 9.07
N VAL A 137 2.45 4.85 8.00
CA VAL A 137 2.89 4.58 6.62
C VAL A 137 4.40 4.41 6.53
N ALA A 138 5.18 5.31 7.16
CA ALA A 138 6.63 5.26 7.13
C ALA A 138 7.17 3.91 7.68
N GLU A 139 6.64 3.45 8.83
CA GLU A 139 7.05 2.16 9.40
C GLU A 139 6.62 0.98 8.53
N ILE A 140 5.44 1.03 7.95
CA ILE A 140 4.93 -0.05 7.10
C ILE A 140 5.80 -0.20 5.85
N ILE A 141 6.13 0.89 5.17
CA ILE A 141 7.00 0.82 3.99
C ILE A 141 8.44 0.45 4.34
N ARG A 142 8.94 0.81 5.53
CA ARG A 142 10.23 0.34 6.02
C ARG A 142 10.28 -1.18 6.13
N GLN A 143 9.16 -1.81 6.49
CA GLN A 143 9.04 -3.22 6.80
C GLN A 143 8.61 -4.11 5.60
N HIS A 144 8.29 -3.56 4.42
CA HIS A 144 7.72 -4.35 3.32
C HIS A 144 8.66 -5.45 2.78
N HIS A 145 9.96 -5.37 3.06
CA HIS A 145 10.94 -6.41 2.76
C HIS A 145 11.34 -7.26 3.95
N GLU A 146 10.71 -7.08 5.11
CA GLU A 146 10.89 -8.01 6.23
C GLU A 146 10.28 -9.37 5.89
N ARG A 147 10.75 -10.41 6.56
CA ARG A 147 10.30 -11.79 6.37
C ARG A 147 9.98 -12.41 7.73
N MET A 148 8.94 -13.24 7.78
CA MET A 148 8.43 -13.82 9.03
C MET A 148 9.50 -14.55 9.85
N ASP A 149 10.53 -15.09 9.18
CA ASP A 149 11.67 -15.79 9.82
C ASP A 149 12.85 -14.87 10.20
N GLY A 150 12.75 -13.56 10.01
CA GLY A 150 13.80 -12.58 10.32
C GLY A 150 14.91 -12.48 9.27
N SER A 151 14.79 -13.19 8.15
CA SER A 151 15.78 -13.10 7.05
C SER A 151 15.61 -11.86 6.17
N GLY A 152 14.61 -11.04 6.46
CA GLY A 152 14.30 -9.81 5.75
C GLY A 152 15.22 -8.64 6.11
N TYR A 153 14.87 -7.47 5.65
CA TYR A 153 15.59 -6.21 5.88
C TYR A 153 14.62 -5.03 5.94
N PRO A 154 15.02 -3.87 6.53
CA PRO A 154 16.35 -3.50 7.04
C PRO A 154 16.60 -3.88 8.51
N GLN A 155 15.58 -4.29 9.26
CA GLN A 155 15.65 -4.47 10.71
C GLN A 155 15.79 -5.94 11.12
N GLY A 156 15.46 -6.89 10.25
CA GLY A 156 15.43 -8.31 10.57
C GLY A 156 14.31 -8.68 11.55
N LEU A 157 13.15 -8.02 11.43
CA LEU A 157 11.98 -8.28 12.27
C LEU A 157 11.41 -9.67 12.02
N MET A 158 10.85 -10.28 13.07
CA MET A 158 10.30 -11.64 13.01
C MET A 158 8.83 -11.65 13.43
N GLY A 159 8.03 -12.46 12.75
CA GLY A 159 6.66 -12.76 13.14
C GLY A 159 5.85 -11.50 13.44
N ASP A 160 5.29 -11.42 14.65
CA ASP A 160 4.41 -10.32 15.06
C ASP A 160 5.09 -8.95 15.26
N GLN A 161 6.40 -8.87 15.13
CA GLN A 161 7.11 -7.60 15.08
C GLN A 161 6.87 -6.86 13.75
N ILE A 162 6.48 -7.57 12.70
CA ILE A 162 6.17 -7.01 11.38
C ILE A 162 4.71 -6.56 11.38
N LEU A 163 4.45 -5.31 10.99
CA LEU A 163 3.10 -4.77 10.91
C LEU A 163 2.24 -5.56 9.91
N PRO A 164 0.96 -5.80 10.19
CA PRO A 164 0.08 -6.58 9.30
C PRO A 164 0.00 -6.02 7.88
N GLU A 165 -0.03 -4.69 7.73
CA GLU A 165 -0.02 -4.01 6.46
C GLU A 165 1.27 -4.30 5.66
N ALA A 166 2.42 -4.34 6.32
CA ALA A 166 3.70 -4.66 5.69
C ALA A 166 3.76 -6.12 5.22
N ARG A 167 3.17 -7.05 5.99
CA ARG A 167 3.04 -8.46 5.59
C ARG A 167 2.22 -8.62 4.31
N ILE A 168 1.13 -7.84 4.17
CA ILE A 168 0.28 -7.82 2.96
C ILE A 168 1.04 -7.23 1.79
N LEU A 169 1.71 -6.08 1.98
CA LEU A 169 2.52 -5.45 0.94
C LEU A 169 3.63 -6.38 0.45
N ALA A 170 4.30 -7.11 1.35
CA ALA A 170 5.35 -8.06 0.99
C ALA A 170 4.88 -9.17 0.04
N VAL A 171 3.65 -9.68 0.22
CA VAL A 171 3.05 -10.68 -0.66
C VAL A 171 2.59 -10.04 -1.97
N ALA A 172 1.95 -8.87 -1.90
CA ALA A 172 1.46 -8.13 -3.08
C ALA A 172 2.61 -7.75 -4.02
N ASP A 173 3.73 -7.25 -3.47
CA ASP A 173 4.93 -6.90 -4.23
C ASP A 173 5.52 -8.12 -4.95
N VAL A 174 5.64 -9.26 -4.28
CA VAL A 174 6.13 -10.50 -4.89
C VAL A 174 5.22 -10.97 -6.02
N LEU A 175 3.90 -10.98 -5.82
CA LEU A 175 2.94 -11.38 -6.83
C LEU A 175 3.01 -10.47 -8.06
N GLU A 176 3.06 -9.16 -7.86
CA GLU A 176 3.18 -8.20 -8.95
C GLU A 176 4.53 -8.34 -9.66
N SER A 177 5.63 -8.31 -8.91
CA SER A 177 6.97 -8.29 -9.49
C SER A 177 7.35 -9.57 -10.25
N MET A 178 6.75 -10.71 -9.91
CA MET A 178 6.98 -11.98 -10.62
C MET A 178 6.05 -12.17 -11.81
N SER A 179 4.86 -11.60 -11.80
CA SER A 179 3.89 -11.73 -12.88
C SER A 179 4.04 -10.66 -13.96
N SER A 180 4.70 -9.52 -13.65
CA SER A 180 4.92 -8.43 -14.59
C SER A 180 6.22 -8.61 -15.39
N HIS A 181 6.21 -8.14 -16.64
CA HIS A 181 7.37 -8.16 -17.51
C HIS A 181 8.39 -7.13 -17.03
N ARG A 182 9.63 -7.58 -16.83
CA ARG A 182 10.78 -6.68 -16.59
C ARG A 182 11.83 -6.93 -17.69
N PRO A 183 12.54 -5.89 -18.20
CA PRO A 183 13.45 -6.04 -19.35
C PRO A 183 14.55 -7.08 -19.19
N TYR A 184 14.96 -7.34 -17.94
CA TYR A 184 16.00 -8.34 -17.63
C TYR A 184 15.45 -9.71 -17.25
N ARG A 185 14.12 -9.81 -17.09
CA ARG A 185 13.45 -11.02 -16.66
C ARG A 185 12.07 -11.05 -17.33
N PRO A 186 11.84 -11.97 -18.26
CA PRO A 186 10.48 -12.26 -18.70
C PRO A 186 9.58 -12.47 -17.49
N ALA A 187 8.33 -12.08 -17.58
CA ALA A 187 7.36 -12.45 -16.57
C ALA A 187 7.48 -13.96 -16.33
N VAL A 188 7.72 -14.35 -15.08
CA VAL A 188 7.77 -15.78 -14.74
C VAL A 188 6.36 -16.35 -14.75
N GLY A 189 5.36 -15.47 -14.69
CA GLY A 189 3.95 -15.77 -14.73
C GLY A 189 3.33 -15.91 -13.35
N MET A 190 2.01 -15.78 -13.32
CA MET A 190 1.23 -15.84 -12.08
C MET A 190 1.36 -17.19 -11.37
N GLU A 191 1.42 -18.28 -12.11
CA GLU A 191 1.57 -19.63 -11.55
C GLU A 191 2.86 -19.74 -10.71
N ALA A 192 3.98 -19.24 -11.23
CA ALA A 192 5.24 -19.25 -10.51
C ALA A 192 5.26 -18.26 -9.33
N ALA A 193 4.56 -17.11 -9.43
CA ALA A 193 4.41 -16.17 -8.34
C ALA A 193 3.60 -16.78 -7.19
N LEU A 194 2.51 -17.46 -7.48
CA LEU A 194 1.73 -18.20 -6.50
C LEU A 194 2.55 -19.32 -5.86
N ALA A 195 3.27 -20.09 -6.65
CA ALA A 195 4.15 -21.17 -6.14
C ALA A 195 5.21 -20.62 -5.18
N GLU A 196 5.81 -19.45 -5.48
CA GLU A 196 6.79 -18.79 -4.61
C GLU A 196 6.18 -18.48 -3.24
N VAL A 197 5.00 -17.82 -3.19
CA VAL A 197 4.39 -17.44 -1.92
C VAL A 197 3.85 -18.65 -1.15
N GLU A 198 3.31 -19.67 -1.84
CA GLU A 198 2.83 -20.92 -1.21
C GLU A 198 3.96 -21.77 -0.63
N ASN A 199 5.05 -21.97 -1.36
CA ASN A 199 6.20 -22.75 -0.89
C ASN A 199 6.92 -22.10 0.31
N ASN A 200 6.76 -20.79 0.48
CA ASN A 200 7.38 -20.02 1.56
C ASN A 200 6.36 -19.53 2.61
N LYS A 201 5.12 -20.02 2.53
CA LYS A 201 4.05 -19.73 3.49
C LYS A 201 4.42 -20.12 4.91
N GLY A 202 4.21 -19.21 5.87
CA GLY A 202 4.54 -19.41 7.30
C GLY A 202 6.03 -19.33 7.62
N ARG A 203 6.90 -19.25 6.62
CA ARG A 203 8.34 -19.05 6.77
C ARG A 203 8.78 -17.65 6.35
N LEU A 204 8.63 -17.29 5.10
CA LEU A 204 8.96 -15.95 4.61
C LEU A 204 7.76 -15.02 4.62
N TYR A 205 6.56 -15.55 4.34
CA TYR A 205 5.33 -14.80 4.20
C TYR A 205 4.30 -15.25 5.26
N ASP A 206 3.49 -14.31 5.69
CA ASP A 206 2.38 -14.59 6.62
C ASP A 206 1.40 -15.60 6.00
N ALA A 207 1.06 -16.63 6.75
CA ALA A 207 0.23 -17.72 6.25
C ALA A 207 -1.20 -17.29 5.93
N GLU A 208 -1.78 -16.38 6.72
CA GLU A 208 -3.14 -15.87 6.49
C GLU A 208 -3.18 -14.99 5.24
N VAL A 209 -2.17 -14.14 5.06
CA VAL A 209 -2.03 -13.29 3.86
C VAL A 209 -1.89 -14.14 2.61
N VAL A 210 -1.01 -15.17 2.64
CA VAL A 210 -0.83 -16.08 1.49
C VAL A 210 -2.12 -16.82 1.17
N ASN A 211 -2.82 -17.35 2.18
CA ASN A 211 -4.09 -18.04 1.96
C ASN A 211 -5.13 -17.13 1.31
N ALA A 212 -5.26 -15.88 1.77
CA ALA A 212 -6.16 -14.90 1.18
C ALA A 212 -5.77 -14.56 -0.27
N ALA A 213 -4.48 -14.38 -0.55
CA ALA A 213 -3.98 -14.08 -1.90
C ALA A 213 -4.24 -15.23 -2.89
N VAL A 214 -3.96 -16.46 -2.48
CA VAL A 214 -4.22 -17.66 -3.30
C VAL A 214 -5.70 -17.78 -3.59
N LYS A 215 -6.55 -17.70 -2.56
CA LYS A 215 -8.01 -17.78 -2.71
C LYS A 215 -8.55 -16.69 -3.63
N LEU A 216 -8.06 -15.44 -3.48
CA LEU A 216 -8.45 -14.32 -4.31
C LEU A 216 -8.18 -14.59 -5.79
N ILE A 217 -7.02 -15.15 -6.13
CA ILE A 217 -6.61 -15.38 -7.52
C ILE A 217 -7.26 -16.66 -8.07
N THR A 218 -7.20 -17.77 -7.33
CA THR A 218 -7.61 -19.08 -7.87
C THR A 218 -9.12 -19.34 -7.78
N GLU A 219 -9.80 -18.85 -6.73
CA GLU A 219 -11.23 -19.13 -6.51
C GLU A 219 -12.11 -17.93 -6.88
N ARG A 220 -11.66 -16.68 -6.62
CA ARG A 220 -12.42 -15.47 -6.97
C ARG A 220 -12.16 -14.97 -8.41
N GLY A 221 -11.14 -15.52 -9.07
CA GLY A 221 -10.79 -15.14 -10.43
C GLY A 221 -10.25 -13.72 -10.54
N TYR A 222 -9.60 -13.21 -9.49
CA TYR A 222 -9.01 -11.88 -9.50
C TYR A 222 -7.91 -11.80 -10.56
N VAL A 223 -8.05 -10.84 -11.47
CA VAL A 223 -7.05 -10.55 -12.50
C VAL A 223 -6.23 -9.37 -12.04
N LEU A 224 -4.90 -9.50 -12.12
CA LEU A 224 -4.02 -8.39 -11.76
C LEU A 224 -4.29 -7.17 -12.63
N PRO A 225 -4.25 -5.97 -12.03
CA PRO A 225 -4.38 -4.73 -12.78
C PRO A 225 -3.31 -4.61 -13.86
N SER A 226 -3.68 -4.11 -15.02
CA SER A 226 -2.77 -3.82 -16.15
C SER A 226 -2.09 -2.46 -16.00
#